data_152a276d1930d37499862f536e0666cd
#
_entry.id   152a276d1930d37499862f536e0666cd
#
_cell.length_a   1.000
_cell.length_b   1.000
_cell.length_c   1.000
_cell.angle_alpha   90.00
_cell.angle_beta   90.00
_cell.angle_gamma   90.00
#
_symmetry.space_group_name_H-M   'P 1'
#
loop_
_entity.id
_entity.type
_entity.pdbx_description
1 polymer ?
#
loop_
_entity_poly.entity_id
_entity_poly.type
_entity_poly.pdbx_seq_one_letter_code
_entity_poly.pdbx_strand_id
1 'polypeptide(L)'
;MEILIKSFDKGWKFVRNIDDYTCYVETRDRANFFIVDLGVALEEFDLQLNNKKTKIEELPDTVLEDWVRKLNGFSLLTSYGKVDYKQARAYFNLAIELMKISGGNASVLNYAIKVLSKQNLTDNAKGYSWKMSMHLCILYPYLLSIMDEYVFKAFGAPKDEIQKFIDLAYEDGLEKQNYEECSYAIYFALKYDMEVKCIKSFEVEATNDCVYKSLSFLYFKKNGDSSSIICLQNDAKSLAQTDMDRNWLFIYEALDQRNLVGDWAAMKNQGVSFLKSEFRY
;
A
#
# COMPACT_ATOMS: atom_id res chain seq x y z
N MET A 1 -19.46 0.85 17.98
CA MET A 1 -18.26 0.30 18.67
C MET A 1 -18.52 -0.10 20.11
N GLU A 2 -19.22 0.70 20.92
CA GLU A 2 -19.69 0.33 22.28
C GLU A 2 -20.71 -0.82 22.31
N ILE A 3 -21.48 -1.01 21.25
CA ILE A 3 -22.53 -2.04 21.15
C ILE A 3 -21.93 -3.46 21.08
N LEU A 4 -20.81 -3.65 20.35
CA LEU A 4 -20.07 -4.91 20.29
C LEU A 4 -19.52 -5.32 21.67
N ILE A 5 -19.11 -4.35 22.49
CA ILE A 5 -18.61 -4.59 23.85
C ILE A 5 -19.76 -4.97 24.79
N LYS A 6 -20.96 -4.40 24.65
CA LYS A 6 -22.12 -4.68 25.50
C LYS A 6 -22.77 -6.05 25.24
N SER A 7 -22.77 -6.53 23.99
CA SER A 7 -23.26 -7.88 23.68
C SER A 7 -22.28 -8.98 24.12
N PHE A 8 -21.04 -8.63 24.46
CA PHE A 8 -19.94 -9.53 24.77
C PHE A 8 -19.65 -9.68 26.29
N ASP A 9 -20.57 -9.24 27.17
CA ASP A 9 -20.37 -9.21 28.62
C ASP A 9 -20.60 -10.56 29.32
N LYS A 10 -19.93 -11.62 28.81
CA LYS A 10 -19.89 -12.94 29.47
C LYS A 10 -18.67 -13.10 30.39
N GLY A 11 -18.06 -11.99 30.82
CA GLY A 11 -16.89 -12.00 31.70
C GLY A 11 -15.57 -12.34 31.03
N TRP A 12 -15.48 -12.18 29.69
CA TRP A 12 -14.25 -12.37 28.95
C TRP A 12 -13.24 -11.24 29.21
N LYS A 13 -11.99 -11.59 29.47
CA LYS A 13 -10.87 -10.65 29.55
C LYS A 13 -10.15 -10.62 28.20
N PHE A 14 -10.41 -9.61 27.40
CA PHE A 14 -9.81 -9.47 26.08
C PHE A 14 -9.30 -8.05 25.81
N VAL A 15 -8.36 -7.96 24.88
CA VAL A 15 -7.85 -6.69 24.32
C VAL A 15 -8.29 -6.62 22.87
N ARG A 16 -8.77 -5.46 22.45
CA ARG A 16 -9.11 -5.18 21.08
C ARG A 16 -8.13 -4.16 20.49
N ASN A 17 -7.57 -4.47 19.32
CA ASN A 17 -6.77 -3.55 18.56
C ASN A 17 -7.36 -3.44 17.14
N ILE A 18 -8.14 -2.37 16.89
CA ILE A 18 -8.90 -2.09 15.66
C ILE A 18 -9.88 -3.25 15.35
N ASP A 19 -9.47 -4.25 14.58
CA ASP A 19 -10.21 -5.44 14.15
C ASP A 19 -9.68 -6.74 14.76
N ASP A 20 -8.54 -6.71 15.43
CA ASP A 20 -7.96 -7.87 16.10
C ASP A 20 -8.42 -7.97 17.56
N TYR A 21 -8.74 -9.19 18.00
CA TYR A 21 -9.13 -9.52 19.37
C TYR A 21 -8.17 -10.52 19.98
N THR A 22 -7.62 -10.23 21.16
CA THR A 22 -6.76 -11.14 21.92
C THR A 22 -7.41 -11.42 23.26
N CYS A 23 -7.76 -12.68 23.55
CA CYS A 23 -8.36 -13.11 24.82
C CYS A 23 -7.40 -14.03 25.56
N TYR A 24 -7.22 -13.77 26.86
CA TYR A 24 -6.40 -14.59 27.76
C TYR A 24 -7.30 -15.47 28.62
N VAL A 25 -7.11 -16.78 28.53
CA VAL A 25 -7.90 -17.79 29.24
C VAL A 25 -7.02 -18.89 29.82
N GLU A 26 -7.54 -19.63 30.77
CA GLU A 26 -6.78 -20.65 31.50
C GLU A 26 -6.69 -21.99 30.76
N THR A 27 -7.65 -22.26 29.86
CA THR A 27 -7.71 -23.57 29.15
C THR A 27 -8.04 -23.38 27.68
N ARG A 28 -7.62 -24.35 26.87
CA ARG A 28 -7.91 -24.41 25.44
C ARG A 28 -9.42 -24.46 25.15
N ASP A 29 -10.19 -25.15 26.00
CA ASP A 29 -11.65 -25.22 25.83
C ASP A 29 -12.29 -23.84 26.01
N ARG A 30 -11.85 -23.08 27.02
CA ARG A 30 -12.31 -21.70 27.19
C ARG A 30 -11.92 -20.79 25.99
N ALA A 31 -10.76 -21.01 25.39
CA ALA A 31 -10.37 -20.28 24.19
C ALA A 31 -11.30 -20.61 23.00
N ASN A 32 -11.67 -21.87 22.83
CA ASN A 32 -12.64 -22.27 21.81
C ASN A 32 -14.03 -21.64 22.06
N PHE A 33 -14.51 -21.60 23.33
CA PHE A 33 -15.76 -20.92 23.66
C PHE A 33 -15.71 -19.43 23.35
N PHE A 34 -14.59 -18.75 23.61
CA PHE A 34 -14.43 -17.34 23.25
C PHE A 34 -14.55 -17.12 21.73
N ILE A 35 -13.91 -17.98 20.92
CA ILE A 35 -13.97 -17.89 19.46
C ILE A 35 -15.41 -18.04 18.96
N VAL A 36 -16.16 -19.00 19.51
CA VAL A 36 -17.57 -19.21 19.17
C VAL A 36 -18.43 -18.01 19.56
N ASP A 37 -18.28 -17.53 20.81
CA ASP A 37 -19.04 -16.38 21.29
C ASP A 37 -18.72 -15.11 20.48
N LEU A 38 -17.45 -14.89 20.14
CA LEU A 38 -17.03 -13.77 19.28
C LEU A 38 -17.63 -13.90 17.88
N GLY A 39 -17.65 -15.11 17.31
CA GLY A 39 -18.28 -15.37 16.01
C GLY A 39 -19.75 -15.00 16.01
N VAL A 40 -20.51 -15.46 17.00
CA VAL A 40 -21.94 -15.12 17.15
C VAL A 40 -22.16 -13.61 17.31
N ALA A 41 -21.32 -12.93 18.11
CA ALA A 41 -21.45 -11.48 18.29
C ALA A 41 -21.11 -10.69 17.02
N LEU A 42 -20.20 -11.18 16.17
CA LEU A 42 -19.84 -10.55 14.90
C LEU A 42 -20.93 -10.75 13.84
N GLU A 43 -21.63 -11.89 13.83
CA GLU A 43 -22.74 -12.16 12.91
C GLU A 43 -23.90 -11.15 13.06
N GLU A 44 -24.12 -10.58 14.26
CA GLU A 44 -25.11 -9.51 14.45
C GLU A 44 -24.81 -8.25 13.62
N PHE A 45 -23.59 -8.11 13.11
CA PHE A 45 -23.11 -6.96 12.33
C PHE A 45 -22.71 -7.35 10.89
N ASP A 46 -23.13 -8.53 10.42
CA ASP A 46 -22.73 -9.10 9.12
C ASP A 46 -21.19 -9.24 8.98
N LEU A 47 -20.48 -9.44 10.09
CA LEU A 47 -19.04 -9.66 10.13
C LEU A 47 -18.71 -11.12 10.43
N GLN A 48 -17.55 -11.58 9.97
CA GLN A 48 -17.06 -12.93 10.18
C GLN A 48 -15.63 -12.96 10.69
N LEU A 49 -15.31 -13.98 11.51
CA LEU A 49 -13.93 -14.25 11.91
C LEU A 49 -13.08 -14.70 10.73
N ASN A 50 -11.88 -14.18 10.64
CA ASN A 50 -10.89 -14.66 9.68
C ASN A 50 -10.23 -15.94 10.23
N ASN A 51 -10.76 -17.10 9.86
CA ASN A 51 -10.28 -18.41 10.31
C ASN A 51 -8.81 -18.68 10.00
N LYS A 52 -8.24 -18.04 8.97
CA LYS A 52 -6.81 -18.18 8.63
C LYS A 52 -5.90 -17.42 9.59
N LYS A 53 -6.42 -16.36 10.24
CA LYS A 53 -5.68 -15.54 11.21
C LYS A 53 -6.01 -15.91 12.65
N THR A 54 -7.16 -16.56 12.91
CA THR A 54 -7.56 -16.97 14.26
C THR A 54 -6.68 -18.12 14.75
N LYS A 55 -6.02 -17.90 15.90
CA LYS A 55 -5.09 -18.86 16.50
C LYS A 55 -5.36 -19.02 17.99
N ILE A 56 -5.11 -20.21 18.52
CA ILE A 56 -5.02 -20.47 19.97
C ILE A 56 -3.57 -20.84 20.26
N GLU A 57 -2.92 -20.03 21.08
CA GLU A 57 -1.51 -20.15 21.43
C GLU A 57 -1.38 -20.41 22.95
N GLU A 58 -0.45 -21.28 23.35
CA GLU A 58 -0.18 -21.57 24.76
C GLU A 58 0.95 -20.67 25.26
N LEU A 59 0.73 -20.04 26.43
CA LEU A 59 1.75 -19.20 27.04
C LEU A 59 2.71 -20.03 27.94
N PRO A 60 4.00 -19.65 28.06
CA PRO A 60 4.60 -18.44 27.47
C PRO A 60 4.96 -18.62 25.99
N ASP A 61 4.54 -17.69 25.15
CA ASP A 61 4.97 -17.60 23.76
C ASP A 61 5.86 -16.38 23.53
N THR A 62 6.57 -16.37 22.42
CA THR A 62 7.44 -15.26 22.07
C THR A 62 6.63 -14.05 21.62
N VAL A 63 6.90 -12.89 22.22
CA VAL A 63 6.21 -11.63 21.90
C VAL A 63 6.41 -11.21 20.42
N LEU A 64 7.50 -11.63 19.80
CA LEU A 64 7.85 -11.32 18.42
C LEU A 64 7.76 -12.56 17.54
N GLU A 65 7.20 -12.40 16.35
CA GLU A 65 7.23 -13.44 15.33
C GLU A 65 8.68 -13.90 15.03
N ASP A 66 8.85 -15.18 14.73
CA ASP A 66 10.15 -15.80 14.53
C ASP A 66 10.99 -15.10 13.45
N TRP A 67 10.35 -14.68 12.36
CA TRP A 67 11.04 -13.95 11.29
C TRP A 67 11.54 -12.57 11.74
N VAL A 68 10.81 -11.86 12.63
CA VAL A 68 11.25 -10.57 13.20
C VAL A 68 12.51 -10.78 14.05
N ARG A 69 12.51 -11.80 14.90
CA ARG A 69 13.68 -12.12 15.74
C ARG A 69 14.91 -12.44 14.91
N LYS A 70 14.73 -13.25 13.84
CA LYS A 70 15.82 -13.63 12.94
C LYS A 70 16.38 -12.43 12.16
N LEU A 71 15.52 -11.56 11.64
CA LEU A 71 15.97 -10.34 10.96
C LEU A 71 16.69 -9.37 11.91
N ASN A 72 16.17 -9.19 13.13
CA ASN A 72 16.80 -8.32 14.13
C ASN A 72 18.11 -8.91 14.68
N GLY A 73 18.23 -10.23 14.74
CA GLY A 73 19.45 -10.92 15.16
C GLY A 73 20.55 -10.92 14.11
N PHE A 74 20.24 -10.53 12.85
CA PHE A 74 21.25 -10.46 11.80
C PHE A 74 22.17 -9.26 11.99
N SER A 75 23.48 -9.50 12.07
CA SER A 75 24.48 -8.43 12.22
C SER A 75 24.68 -7.68 10.90
N LEU A 76 24.22 -6.42 10.84
CA LEU A 76 24.40 -5.52 9.71
C LEU A 76 25.61 -4.58 9.85
N LEU A 77 26.41 -4.71 10.93
CA LEU A 77 27.55 -3.83 11.18
C LEU A 77 28.86 -4.53 10.80
N THR A 78 29.65 -3.84 9.98
CA THR A 78 31.07 -4.17 9.75
C THR A 78 31.95 -3.51 10.81
N SER A 79 33.23 -3.90 10.87
CA SER A 79 34.26 -3.26 11.71
C SER A 79 34.43 -1.74 11.44
N TYR A 80 33.93 -1.23 10.33
CA TYR A 80 33.98 0.18 9.92
C TYR A 80 32.65 0.93 10.09
N GLY A 81 31.65 0.33 10.76
CA GLY A 81 30.36 0.99 11.00
C GLY A 81 29.47 1.19 9.77
N LYS A 82 29.81 0.57 8.62
CA LYS A 82 29.00 0.60 7.39
C LYS A 82 28.64 -0.78 6.94
N VAL A 83 27.43 -0.97 6.49
CA VAL A 83 26.95 -2.20 5.84
C VAL A 83 27.52 -2.27 4.42
N ASP A 84 28.23 -3.34 4.12
CA ASP A 84 28.80 -3.57 2.80
C ASP A 84 27.84 -4.35 1.89
N TYR A 85 28.24 -4.52 0.63
CA TYR A 85 27.49 -5.28 -0.38
C TYR A 85 27.19 -6.71 0.05
N LYS A 86 28.17 -7.41 0.66
CA LYS A 86 28.01 -8.82 1.04
C LYS A 86 26.97 -8.98 2.14
N GLN A 87 27.00 -8.09 3.11
CA GLN A 87 26.03 -8.06 4.21
C GLN A 87 24.62 -7.70 3.72
N ALA A 88 24.49 -6.66 2.89
CA ALA A 88 23.20 -6.27 2.31
C ALA A 88 22.60 -7.44 1.50
N ARG A 89 23.42 -8.13 0.68
CA ARG A 89 22.99 -9.30 -0.08
C ARG A 89 22.55 -10.46 0.83
N ALA A 90 23.35 -10.76 1.86
CA ALA A 90 23.03 -11.84 2.81
C ALA A 90 21.74 -11.54 3.58
N TYR A 91 21.52 -10.28 3.96
CA TYR A 91 20.31 -9.83 4.63
C TYR A 91 19.07 -9.96 3.75
N PHE A 92 19.12 -9.54 2.48
CA PHE A 92 18.03 -9.76 1.53
C PHE A 92 17.73 -11.23 1.30
N ASN A 93 18.77 -12.07 1.17
CA ASN A 93 18.58 -13.52 1.02
C ASN A 93 17.86 -14.11 2.22
N LEU A 94 18.25 -13.73 3.45
CA LEU A 94 17.54 -14.13 4.66
C LEU A 94 16.09 -13.65 4.66
N ALA A 95 15.84 -12.41 4.28
CA ALA A 95 14.46 -11.87 4.22
C ALA A 95 13.58 -12.64 3.22
N ILE A 96 14.12 -12.95 2.04
CA ILE A 96 13.40 -13.74 1.02
C ILE A 96 13.11 -15.16 1.52
N GLU A 97 14.09 -15.81 2.18
CA GLU A 97 13.92 -17.13 2.77
C GLU A 97 12.83 -17.11 3.85
N LEU A 98 12.90 -16.17 4.77
CA LEU A 98 11.91 -16.00 5.84
C LEU A 98 10.51 -15.70 5.30
N MET A 99 10.39 -14.86 4.27
CA MET A 99 9.11 -14.62 3.61
C MET A 99 8.51 -15.92 3.06
N LYS A 100 9.31 -16.75 2.37
CA LYS A 100 8.86 -18.04 1.81
C LYS A 100 8.41 -19.00 2.91
N ILE A 101 9.20 -19.13 3.99
CA ILE A 101 8.88 -20.00 5.14
C ILE A 101 7.61 -19.52 5.85
N SER A 102 7.40 -18.22 5.91
CA SER A 102 6.19 -17.62 6.53
C SER A 102 4.97 -17.58 5.59
N GLY A 103 4.91 -18.46 4.59
CA GLY A 103 3.75 -18.59 3.69
C GLY A 103 3.53 -17.39 2.78
N GLY A 104 4.58 -16.65 2.42
CA GLY A 104 4.47 -15.46 1.57
C GLY A 104 4.09 -14.19 2.34
N ASN A 105 4.35 -14.12 3.64
CA ASN A 105 4.00 -12.97 4.47
C ASN A 105 4.67 -11.68 3.95
N ALA A 106 3.84 -10.77 3.43
CA ALA A 106 4.24 -9.47 2.89
C ALA A 106 5.03 -8.60 3.87
N SER A 107 4.74 -8.73 5.18
CA SER A 107 5.38 -7.92 6.22
C SER A 107 6.88 -8.14 6.31
N VAL A 108 7.38 -9.33 5.94
CA VAL A 108 8.80 -9.69 6.06
C VAL A 108 9.67 -8.81 5.17
N LEU A 109 9.35 -8.70 3.87
CA LEU A 109 10.12 -7.88 2.93
C LEU A 109 9.96 -6.38 3.22
N ASN A 110 8.75 -5.93 3.55
CA ASN A 110 8.50 -4.56 3.99
C ASN A 110 9.39 -4.17 5.18
N TYR A 111 9.44 -5.04 6.19
CA TYR A 111 10.26 -4.83 7.37
C TYR A 111 11.74 -4.81 7.04
N ALA A 112 12.22 -5.79 6.27
CA ALA A 112 13.62 -5.91 5.90
C ALA A 112 14.13 -4.67 5.14
N ILE A 113 13.38 -4.19 4.15
CA ILE A 113 13.73 -2.98 3.38
C ILE A 113 13.78 -1.76 4.30
N LYS A 114 12.78 -1.57 5.18
CA LYS A 114 12.73 -0.46 6.13
C LYS A 114 13.88 -0.50 7.15
N VAL A 115 14.27 -1.68 7.61
CA VAL A 115 15.42 -1.82 8.52
C VAL A 115 16.71 -1.46 7.80
N LEU A 116 16.92 -2.01 6.59
CA LEU A 116 18.15 -1.77 5.82
C LEU A 116 18.28 -0.30 5.39
N SER A 117 17.18 0.35 5.04
CA SER A 117 17.16 1.76 4.61
C SER A 117 17.61 2.76 5.70
N LYS A 118 17.53 2.35 6.96
CA LYS A 118 18.00 3.15 8.11
C LYS A 118 19.46 2.92 8.45
N GLN A 119 20.13 1.99 7.78
CA GLN A 119 21.54 1.69 8.04
C GLN A 119 22.48 2.60 7.22
N ASN A 120 23.69 2.78 7.74
CA ASN A 120 24.74 3.45 6.98
C ASN A 120 25.35 2.45 5.99
N LEU A 121 25.01 2.55 4.71
CA LEU A 121 25.46 1.63 3.66
C LEU A 121 26.62 2.24 2.86
N THR A 122 27.50 1.35 2.35
CA THR A 122 28.46 1.73 1.30
C THR A 122 27.73 1.96 -0.02
N ASP A 123 28.33 2.69 -0.97
CA ASP A 123 27.68 3.00 -2.26
C ASP A 123 27.33 1.74 -3.05
N ASN A 124 28.20 0.72 -3.01
CA ASN A 124 27.90 -0.58 -3.63
C ASN A 124 26.71 -1.29 -2.96
N ALA A 125 26.59 -1.18 -1.63
CA ALA A 125 25.45 -1.73 -0.91
C ALA A 125 24.16 -0.98 -1.23
N LYS A 126 24.20 0.34 -1.33
CA LYS A 126 23.06 1.16 -1.78
C LYS A 126 22.63 0.77 -3.19
N GLY A 127 23.60 0.68 -4.12
CA GLY A 127 23.36 0.27 -5.50
C GLY A 127 22.71 -1.10 -5.64
N TYR A 128 23.15 -2.06 -4.82
CA TYR A 128 22.52 -3.38 -4.76
C TYR A 128 21.11 -3.31 -4.14
N SER A 129 20.95 -2.56 -3.05
CA SER A 129 19.70 -2.53 -2.28
C SER A 129 18.55 -1.93 -3.10
N TRP A 130 18.75 -0.81 -3.81
CA TRP A 130 17.67 -0.27 -4.62
C TRP A 130 17.34 -1.17 -5.83
N LYS A 131 18.35 -1.78 -6.51
CA LYS A 131 18.10 -2.74 -7.60
C LYS A 131 17.31 -3.95 -7.13
N MET A 132 17.71 -4.55 -6.01
CA MET A 132 17.01 -5.69 -5.44
C MET A 132 15.59 -5.33 -5.01
N SER A 133 15.39 -4.17 -4.37
CA SER A 133 14.07 -3.71 -3.94
C SER A 133 13.13 -3.45 -5.12
N MET A 134 13.61 -2.82 -6.20
CA MET A 134 12.85 -2.64 -7.43
C MET A 134 12.45 -3.97 -8.05
N HIS A 135 13.41 -4.92 -8.17
CA HIS A 135 13.12 -6.25 -8.68
C HIS A 135 12.09 -7.00 -7.83
N LEU A 136 12.22 -6.95 -6.50
CA LEU A 136 11.25 -7.55 -5.59
C LEU A 136 9.87 -6.87 -5.70
N CYS A 137 9.83 -5.57 -5.95
CA CYS A 137 8.57 -4.82 -6.09
C CYS A 137 7.77 -5.26 -7.32
N ILE A 138 8.40 -5.54 -8.45
CA ILE A 138 7.73 -6.10 -9.63
C ILE A 138 7.17 -7.50 -9.36
N LEU A 139 7.87 -8.31 -8.56
CA LEU A 139 7.37 -9.64 -8.15
C LEU A 139 6.29 -9.57 -7.07
N TYR A 140 6.34 -8.53 -6.23
CA TYR A 140 5.50 -8.35 -5.05
C TYR A 140 5.00 -6.89 -4.96
N PRO A 141 3.94 -6.52 -5.71
CA PRO A 141 3.46 -5.13 -5.82
C PRO A 141 3.07 -4.45 -4.49
N TYR A 142 2.78 -5.21 -3.44
CA TYR A 142 2.54 -4.66 -2.09
C TYR A 142 3.72 -3.82 -1.55
N LEU A 143 4.91 -3.92 -2.15
CA LEU A 143 6.08 -3.10 -1.81
C LEU A 143 6.02 -1.69 -2.40
N LEU A 144 5.12 -1.40 -3.36
CA LEU A 144 4.99 -0.09 -4.00
C LEU A 144 4.85 1.05 -2.99
N SER A 145 4.10 0.82 -1.93
CA SER A 145 3.84 1.82 -0.88
C SER A 145 5.09 2.32 -0.15
N ILE A 146 6.19 1.56 -0.16
CA ILE A 146 7.44 1.90 0.52
C ILE A 146 8.55 2.36 -0.44
N MET A 147 8.33 2.28 -1.75
CA MET A 147 9.39 2.55 -2.74
C MET A 147 9.91 3.98 -2.67
N ASP A 148 9.03 4.97 -2.53
CA ASP A 148 9.45 6.38 -2.49
C ASP A 148 10.41 6.70 -1.35
N GLU A 149 10.02 6.40 -0.12
CA GLU A 149 10.73 6.81 1.08
C GLU A 149 11.94 5.92 1.37
N TYR A 150 11.72 4.60 1.32
CA TYR A 150 12.70 3.63 1.82
C TYR A 150 13.60 3.07 0.73
N VAL A 151 13.29 3.29 -0.56
CA VAL A 151 14.10 2.80 -1.67
C VAL A 151 14.68 3.97 -2.48
N PHE A 152 13.84 4.77 -3.12
CA PHE A 152 14.34 5.82 -4.02
C PHE A 152 15.15 6.87 -3.27
N LYS A 153 14.61 7.39 -2.16
CA LYS A 153 15.30 8.40 -1.34
C LYS A 153 16.40 7.81 -0.47
N ALA A 154 16.09 6.75 0.29
CA ALA A 154 17.02 6.25 1.28
C ALA A 154 18.26 5.58 0.66
N PHE A 155 18.10 4.82 -0.42
CA PHE A 155 19.24 4.22 -1.11
C PHE A 155 19.81 5.11 -2.23
N GLY A 156 19.15 6.21 -2.57
CA GLY A 156 19.62 7.14 -3.59
C GLY A 156 19.57 6.53 -5.00
N ALA A 157 18.43 5.98 -5.40
CA ALA A 157 18.24 5.41 -6.72
C ALA A 157 18.42 6.50 -7.81
N PRO A 158 19.18 6.24 -8.89
CA PRO A 158 19.35 7.17 -9.99
C PRO A 158 18.03 7.44 -10.73
N LYS A 159 17.87 8.66 -11.23
CA LYS A 159 16.64 9.07 -11.93
C LYS A 159 16.30 8.19 -13.14
N ASP A 160 17.30 7.82 -13.94
CA ASP A 160 17.12 6.94 -15.09
C ASP A 160 16.65 5.53 -14.72
N GLU A 161 17.05 5.03 -13.55
CA GLU A 161 16.59 3.74 -13.05
C GLU A 161 15.19 3.83 -12.44
N ILE A 162 14.85 4.96 -11.80
CA ILE A 162 13.47 5.22 -11.37
C ILE A 162 12.55 5.31 -12.59
N GLN A 163 12.97 5.98 -13.68
CA GLN A 163 12.22 6.03 -14.93
C GLN A 163 11.96 4.63 -15.52
N LYS A 164 12.99 3.78 -15.58
CA LYS A 164 12.84 2.39 -16.05
C LYS A 164 11.87 1.59 -15.15
N PHE A 165 11.94 1.81 -13.86
CA PHE A 165 11.02 1.16 -12.92
C PHE A 165 9.57 1.62 -13.11
N ILE A 166 9.34 2.92 -13.34
CA ILE A 166 8.01 3.48 -13.64
C ILE A 166 7.45 2.85 -14.91
N ASP A 167 8.24 2.79 -15.98
CA ASP A 167 7.83 2.20 -17.25
C ASP A 167 7.43 0.73 -17.07
N LEU A 168 8.28 -0.06 -16.40
CA LEU A 168 8.03 -1.48 -16.13
C LEU A 168 6.80 -1.72 -15.24
N ALA A 169 6.65 -0.95 -14.15
CA ALA A 169 5.52 -1.09 -13.26
C ALA A 169 4.20 -0.71 -13.94
N TYR A 170 4.24 0.31 -14.80
CA TYR A 170 3.06 0.72 -15.56
C TYR A 170 2.65 -0.34 -16.59
N GLU A 171 3.60 -0.87 -17.37
CA GLU A 171 3.37 -1.91 -18.38
C GLU A 171 2.87 -3.22 -17.72
N ASP A 172 3.53 -3.67 -16.65
CA ASP A 172 3.15 -4.88 -15.91
C ASP A 172 1.75 -4.74 -15.27
N GLY A 173 1.46 -3.55 -14.71
CA GLY A 173 0.14 -3.25 -14.15
C GLY A 173 -0.97 -3.27 -15.20
N LEU A 174 -0.73 -2.73 -16.38
CA LEU A 174 -1.70 -2.78 -17.50
C LEU A 174 -1.94 -4.23 -17.97
N GLU A 175 -0.87 -5.01 -18.16
CA GLU A 175 -0.97 -6.40 -18.61
C GLU A 175 -1.78 -7.26 -17.62
N LYS A 176 -1.56 -7.05 -16.33
CA LYS A 176 -2.24 -7.77 -15.25
C LYS A 176 -3.59 -7.17 -14.83
N GLN A 177 -3.98 -6.03 -15.41
CA GLN A 177 -5.14 -5.23 -14.95
C GLN A 177 -5.04 -4.84 -13.46
N ASN A 178 -3.82 -4.65 -12.97
CA ASN A 178 -3.54 -4.17 -11.63
C ASN A 178 -3.41 -2.65 -11.62
N TYR A 179 -4.54 -1.96 -11.52
CA TYR A 179 -4.58 -0.49 -11.58
C TYR A 179 -3.97 0.19 -10.35
N GLU A 180 -3.79 -0.50 -9.25
CA GLU A 180 -3.00 0.00 -8.12
C GLU A 180 -1.54 0.20 -8.53
N GLU A 181 -0.96 -0.75 -9.25
CA GLU A 181 0.41 -0.68 -9.76
C GLU A 181 0.58 0.46 -10.77
N CYS A 182 -0.36 0.58 -11.71
CA CYS A 182 -0.41 1.72 -12.64
C CYS A 182 -0.52 3.06 -11.90
N SER A 183 -1.32 3.12 -10.84
CA SER A 183 -1.51 4.31 -10.00
C SER A 183 -0.21 4.73 -9.31
N TYR A 184 0.54 3.79 -8.75
CA TYR A 184 1.85 4.08 -8.16
C TYR A 184 2.88 4.53 -9.20
N ALA A 185 2.89 3.93 -10.40
CA ALA A 185 3.77 4.35 -11.48
C ALA A 185 3.51 5.82 -11.86
N ILE A 186 2.24 6.20 -12.05
CA ILE A 186 1.85 7.59 -12.33
C ILE A 186 2.19 8.52 -11.15
N TYR A 187 1.94 8.09 -9.92
CA TYR A 187 2.29 8.86 -8.73
C TYR A 187 3.80 9.17 -8.68
N PHE A 188 4.64 8.18 -8.95
CA PHE A 188 6.09 8.38 -9.00
C PHE A 188 6.49 9.30 -10.15
N ALA A 189 5.87 9.16 -11.32
CA ALA A 189 6.11 10.04 -12.46
C ALA A 189 5.75 11.50 -12.12
N LEU A 190 4.60 11.73 -11.50
CA LEU A 190 4.20 13.06 -11.04
C LEU A 190 5.18 13.64 -10.02
N LYS A 191 5.62 12.82 -9.06
CA LYS A 191 6.48 13.24 -7.95
C LYS A 191 7.92 13.54 -8.36
N TYR A 192 8.47 12.74 -9.28
CA TYR A 192 9.85 12.85 -9.71
C TYR A 192 10.04 13.61 -11.02
N ASP A 193 8.95 14.15 -11.57
CA ASP A 193 8.92 14.87 -12.84
C ASP A 193 9.42 14.00 -13.99
N MET A 194 8.76 12.86 -14.20
CA MET A 194 9.10 11.82 -15.16
C MET A 194 7.93 11.51 -16.07
N GLU A 195 8.22 10.84 -17.18
CA GLU A 195 7.21 10.40 -18.15
C GLU A 195 6.66 9.01 -17.80
N VAL A 196 5.42 8.75 -18.20
CA VAL A 196 4.82 7.42 -18.26
C VAL A 196 4.63 7.08 -19.73
N LYS A 197 5.41 6.12 -20.21
CA LYS A 197 5.28 5.67 -21.59
C LYS A 197 3.95 4.96 -21.81
N CYS A 198 3.40 5.14 -22.99
CA CYS A 198 2.20 4.42 -23.45
C CYS A 198 0.89 4.68 -22.69
N ILE A 199 0.80 5.66 -21.78
CA ILE A 199 -0.46 6.02 -21.17
C ILE A 199 -1.42 6.64 -22.21
N LYS A 200 -2.64 6.11 -22.29
CA LYS A 200 -3.67 6.57 -23.24
C LYS A 200 -4.99 6.82 -22.53
N SER A 201 -5.56 7.99 -22.78
CA SER A 201 -6.81 8.41 -22.09
C SER A 201 -7.98 7.46 -22.32
N PHE A 202 -8.13 6.87 -23.51
CA PHE A 202 -9.21 5.93 -23.78
C PHE A 202 -9.07 4.59 -23.00
N GLU A 203 -7.84 4.15 -22.69
CA GLU A 203 -7.59 2.99 -21.86
C GLU A 203 -7.94 3.29 -20.40
N VAL A 204 -7.61 4.52 -19.94
CA VAL A 204 -7.98 5.01 -18.60
C VAL A 204 -9.51 5.14 -18.47
N GLU A 205 -10.19 5.71 -19.47
CA GLU A 205 -11.64 5.85 -19.52
C GLU A 205 -12.35 4.49 -19.37
N ALA A 206 -11.83 3.46 -20.04
CA ALA A 206 -12.41 2.11 -20.03
C ALA A 206 -12.32 1.39 -18.65
N THR A 207 -11.58 1.94 -17.69
CA THR A 207 -11.42 1.31 -16.36
C THR A 207 -12.49 1.77 -15.36
N ASN A 208 -12.64 1.02 -14.28
CA ASN A 208 -13.51 1.38 -13.15
C ASN A 208 -12.71 1.74 -11.88
N ASP A 209 -11.42 2.03 -12.02
CA ASP A 209 -10.59 2.40 -10.86
C ASP A 209 -10.52 3.91 -10.70
N CYS A 210 -11.12 4.39 -9.63
CA CYS A 210 -11.23 5.81 -9.32
C CYS A 210 -9.87 6.49 -9.07
N VAL A 211 -8.94 5.80 -8.42
CA VAL A 211 -7.61 6.34 -8.07
C VAL A 211 -6.75 6.44 -9.33
N TYR A 212 -6.74 5.38 -10.14
CA TYR A 212 -6.03 5.36 -11.41
C TYR A 212 -6.52 6.46 -12.36
N LYS A 213 -7.85 6.64 -12.50
CA LYS A 213 -8.44 7.74 -13.28
C LYS A 213 -8.01 9.11 -12.74
N SER A 214 -8.06 9.30 -11.43
CA SER A 214 -7.68 10.57 -10.80
C SER A 214 -6.21 10.93 -11.06
N LEU A 215 -5.30 9.99 -10.85
CA LEU A 215 -3.87 10.22 -11.06
C LEU A 215 -3.53 10.41 -12.55
N SER A 216 -4.19 9.66 -13.44
CA SER A 216 -4.04 9.83 -14.90
C SER A 216 -4.50 11.21 -15.35
N PHE A 217 -5.63 11.69 -14.85
CA PHE A 217 -6.13 13.04 -15.13
C PHE A 217 -5.12 14.12 -14.69
N LEU A 218 -4.57 13.99 -13.49
CA LEU A 218 -3.51 14.88 -12.99
C LEU A 218 -2.25 14.85 -13.84
N TYR A 219 -1.86 13.67 -14.28
CA TYR A 219 -0.71 13.50 -15.16
C TYR A 219 -0.89 14.20 -16.51
N PHE A 220 -2.04 14.02 -17.17
CA PHE A 220 -2.35 14.72 -18.40
C PHE A 220 -2.45 16.23 -18.19
N LYS A 221 -3.02 16.68 -17.07
CA LYS A 221 -3.11 18.09 -16.71
C LYS A 221 -1.73 18.72 -16.52
N LYS A 222 -0.83 18.06 -15.79
CA LYS A 222 0.55 18.51 -15.61
C LYS A 222 1.29 18.64 -16.94
N ASN A 223 1.08 17.69 -17.86
CA ASN A 223 1.75 17.66 -19.15
C ASN A 223 1.06 18.49 -20.24
N GLY A 224 -0.06 19.14 -19.95
CA GLY A 224 -0.79 20.02 -20.89
C GLY A 224 -1.45 19.26 -22.04
N ASP A 225 -1.75 17.96 -21.90
CA ASP A 225 -2.45 17.17 -22.93
C ASP A 225 -3.95 17.48 -22.90
N SER A 226 -4.34 18.53 -23.62
CA SER A 226 -5.73 19.00 -23.67
C SER A 226 -6.70 17.94 -24.22
N SER A 227 -6.26 17.06 -25.12
CA SER A 227 -7.12 16.03 -25.71
C SER A 227 -7.50 14.97 -24.70
N SER A 228 -6.52 14.48 -23.95
CA SER A 228 -6.74 13.51 -22.86
C SER A 228 -7.50 14.10 -21.68
N ILE A 229 -7.27 15.38 -21.35
CA ILE A 229 -8.03 16.10 -20.31
C ILE A 229 -9.52 16.14 -20.69
N ILE A 230 -9.86 16.55 -21.92
CA ILE A 230 -11.24 16.62 -22.41
C ILE A 230 -11.91 15.23 -22.40
N CYS A 231 -11.20 14.21 -22.86
CA CYS A 231 -11.68 12.83 -22.84
C CYS A 231 -12.10 12.42 -21.41
N LEU A 232 -11.20 12.56 -20.45
CA LEU A 232 -11.47 12.18 -19.05
C LEU A 232 -12.49 13.10 -18.34
N GLN A 233 -12.61 14.37 -18.73
CA GLN A 233 -13.68 15.25 -18.23
C GLN A 233 -15.06 14.83 -18.72
N ASN A 234 -15.15 14.34 -19.97
CA ASN A 234 -16.42 13.81 -20.50
C ASN A 234 -16.80 12.50 -19.82
N ASP A 235 -15.82 11.62 -19.54
CA ASP A 235 -16.03 10.42 -18.73
C ASP A 235 -16.51 10.78 -17.32
N ALA A 236 -15.87 11.74 -16.64
CA ALA A 236 -16.27 12.21 -15.33
C ALA A 236 -17.71 12.75 -15.30
N LYS A 237 -18.15 13.48 -16.35
CA LYS A 237 -19.53 13.96 -16.49
C LYS A 237 -20.54 12.81 -16.64
N SER A 238 -20.17 11.78 -17.39
CA SER A 238 -21.00 10.58 -17.55
C SER A 238 -21.12 9.82 -16.23
N LEU A 239 -20.00 9.59 -15.55
CA LEU A 239 -19.95 8.89 -14.27
C LEU A 239 -20.66 9.67 -13.15
N ALA A 240 -20.67 10.99 -13.18
CA ALA A 240 -21.43 11.80 -12.22
C ALA A 240 -22.93 11.52 -12.26
N GLN A 241 -23.46 11.03 -13.39
CA GLN A 241 -24.87 10.67 -13.55
C GLN A 241 -25.16 9.19 -13.30
N THR A 242 -24.17 8.33 -13.44
CA THR A 242 -24.37 6.87 -13.45
C THR A 242 -23.75 6.16 -12.25
N ASP A 243 -22.60 6.62 -11.73
CA ASP A 243 -21.85 5.94 -10.66
C ASP A 243 -21.00 6.91 -9.83
N MET A 244 -21.67 7.91 -9.23
CA MET A 244 -21.02 8.95 -8.42
C MET A 244 -20.29 8.37 -7.20
N ASP A 245 -20.88 7.41 -6.50
CA ASP A 245 -20.37 6.92 -5.23
C ASP A 245 -19.03 6.21 -5.40
N ARG A 246 -18.87 5.42 -6.45
CA ARG A 246 -17.63 4.69 -6.71
C ARG A 246 -16.52 5.58 -7.26
N ASN A 247 -16.89 6.59 -8.06
CA ASN A 247 -15.96 7.45 -8.79
C ASN A 247 -15.86 8.88 -8.25
N TRP A 248 -16.35 9.14 -7.03
CA TRP A 248 -16.49 10.48 -6.46
C TRP A 248 -15.21 11.31 -6.47
N LEU A 249 -14.04 10.70 -6.16
CA LEU A 249 -12.76 11.42 -6.12
C LEU A 249 -12.34 11.88 -7.53
N PHE A 250 -12.43 11.01 -8.53
CA PHE A 250 -12.13 11.35 -9.91
C PHE A 250 -13.07 12.43 -10.43
N ILE A 251 -14.38 12.26 -10.23
CA ILE A 251 -15.40 13.22 -10.65
C ILE A 251 -15.13 14.59 -10.00
N TYR A 252 -14.88 14.59 -8.70
CA TYR A 252 -14.64 15.81 -7.95
C TYR A 252 -13.38 16.56 -8.42
N GLU A 253 -12.28 15.87 -8.65
CA GLU A 253 -11.03 16.52 -9.06
C GLU A 253 -10.99 16.88 -10.56
N ALA A 254 -11.66 16.11 -11.42
CA ALA A 254 -11.71 16.36 -12.87
C ALA A 254 -12.68 17.44 -13.30
N LEU A 255 -13.78 17.66 -12.56
CA LEU A 255 -14.83 18.60 -12.93
C LEU A 255 -14.71 19.94 -12.21
N ASP A 256 -15.09 21.00 -12.92
CA ASP A 256 -15.29 22.32 -12.32
C ASP A 256 -16.55 22.36 -11.46
N GLN A 257 -16.62 23.35 -10.55
CA GLN A 257 -17.75 23.58 -9.67
C GLN A 257 -19.12 23.58 -10.41
N ARG A 258 -19.17 24.13 -11.62
CA ARG A 258 -20.40 24.24 -12.43
C ARG A 258 -20.98 22.88 -12.85
N ASN A 259 -20.17 21.86 -12.87
CA ASN A 259 -20.53 20.49 -13.25
C ASN A 259 -20.75 19.58 -12.04
N LEU A 260 -20.65 20.10 -10.82
CA LEU A 260 -20.92 19.39 -9.58
C LEU A 260 -22.24 19.89 -8.98
N VAL A 261 -22.88 19.06 -8.15
CA VAL A 261 -24.17 19.38 -7.52
C VAL A 261 -24.09 19.32 -5.99
N GLY A 262 -24.99 20.03 -5.31
CA GLY A 262 -25.14 19.99 -3.86
C GLY A 262 -23.86 20.36 -3.10
N ASP A 263 -23.55 19.57 -2.07
CA ASP A 263 -22.40 19.81 -1.18
C ASP A 263 -21.05 19.72 -1.90
N TRP A 264 -20.93 18.91 -2.93
CA TRP A 264 -19.71 18.80 -3.75
C TRP A 264 -19.37 20.15 -4.43
N ALA A 265 -20.37 20.81 -4.99
CA ALA A 265 -20.19 22.13 -5.59
C ALA A 265 -19.83 23.20 -4.54
N ALA A 266 -20.45 23.14 -3.37
CA ALA A 266 -20.17 24.06 -2.26
C ALA A 266 -18.72 23.89 -1.74
N MET A 267 -18.28 22.67 -1.54
CA MET A 267 -16.90 22.34 -1.14
C MET A 267 -15.87 22.83 -2.16
N LYS A 268 -16.12 22.58 -3.46
CA LYS A 268 -15.22 23.03 -4.54
C LYS A 268 -15.10 24.55 -4.60
N ASN A 269 -16.23 25.26 -4.39
CA ASN A 269 -16.26 26.73 -4.33
C ASN A 269 -15.45 27.31 -3.16
N GLN A 270 -15.37 26.57 -2.04
CA GLN A 270 -14.54 26.91 -0.88
C GLN A 270 -13.06 26.54 -1.06
N GLY A 271 -12.68 26.04 -2.23
CA GLY A 271 -11.28 25.64 -2.52
C GLY A 271 -10.88 24.33 -1.88
N VAL A 272 -11.82 23.52 -1.41
CA VAL A 272 -11.50 22.17 -0.90
C VAL A 272 -10.99 21.31 -2.04
N SER A 273 -9.90 20.60 -1.82
CA SER A 273 -9.33 19.59 -2.72
C SER A 273 -8.80 18.44 -1.90
N PHE A 274 -8.98 17.23 -2.37
CA PHE A 274 -8.46 16.00 -1.75
C PHE A 274 -7.01 15.72 -2.16
N LEU A 275 -6.46 16.53 -3.07
CA LEU A 275 -5.09 16.45 -3.51
C LEU A 275 -4.16 17.22 -2.56
N LYS A 276 -2.98 16.69 -2.31
CA LYS A 276 -1.91 17.45 -1.65
C LYS A 276 -1.54 18.67 -2.51
N SER A 277 -1.10 19.74 -1.86
CA SER A 277 -0.74 20.98 -2.53
C SER A 277 0.27 20.81 -3.66
N GLU A 278 1.20 19.87 -3.52
CA GLU A 278 2.23 19.55 -4.51
C GLU A 278 1.69 18.94 -5.82
N PHE A 279 0.45 18.45 -5.83
CA PHE A 279 -0.23 17.85 -7.00
C PHE A 279 -1.40 18.69 -7.53
N ARG A 280 -1.51 19.94 -7.11
CA ARG A 280 -2.55 20.86 -7.61
C ARG A 280 -1.98 21.64 -8.80
N TYR A 281 -2.19 21.12 -10.01
CA TYR A 281 -1.77 21.72 -11.27
C TYR A 281 -2.84 22.63 -11.88
#